data_621fede0f19d4a6797521bc0e2d1ab79
#
_entry.id   621fede0f19d4a6797521bc0e2d1ab79
#
_cell.length_a   1.000
_cell.length_b   1.000
_cell.length_c   1.000
_cell.angle_alpha   90.00
_cell.angle_beta   90.00
_cell.angle_gamma   90.00
#
_symmetry.space_group_name_H-M   'P 1'
#
loop_
_entity.id
_entity.type
_entity.pdbx_description
1 polymer ?
#
loop_
_entity_poly.entity_id
_entity_poly.type
_entity_poly.pdbx_seq_one_letter_code
_entity_poly.pdbx_strand_id
1 'polypeptide(L)'
;MLLTHETTIVLNKNDANIVGHMCYAAYKLWNVCNYERNNYKNLGLEKYPDWYDQKSKHKDDLWFKSLPSQTAQEICKLLDKSWKSFYRLKESGGIENPGSPRYKKDKMPITYMQNGIQHETGSFKVRLSLPKKLKEYMVHTYDIRAAYLYLKNPVFSNMDIIKQIKIYPPANDGTSRILVIYEVEDVFLEEDNGHYLSIDLGLHNLMTCYDNAGKTFIIGREYLSLSYFYNKEIARVQSQWGRIQAARKMEDLKTSKHLQKLYRKKNDCIKDYIHKMTRYITNYCVKNEIHTVVIGDIKGIRKERNMGKKTNQKLHGLPYARIYMQLEYKLKMKGIRLIRQEESYSSQCPPQSEEVSCIYAEKRNRKKRGIYIVDTVIYNADAVGAYNILRKYHAVSGKEIDMPVTGLSSTKTIKVAV
;
A
#
# COMPACT_ATOMS: atom_id res chain seq x y z
N MET A 1 -1.72 6.20 -17.33
CA MET A 1 -1.92 5.62 -15.98
C MET A 1 -1.02 6.32 -14.96
N LEU A 2 -1.48 6.52 -13.68
CA LEU A 2 -0.65 7.13 -12.64
C LEU A 2 -0.02 6.06 -11.76
N LEU A 3 1.30 6.13 -11.58
CA LEU A 3 2.06 5.29 -10.67
C LEU A 3 2.65 6.11 -9.53
N THR A 4 2.84 5.45 -8.39
CA THR A 4 3.50 6.04 -7.21
C THR A 4 4.78 5.29 -6.91
N HIS A 5 5.89 6.02 -6.89
CA HIS A 5 7.18 5.50 -6.44
C HIS A 5 7.56 6.11 -5.09
N GLU A 6 7.87 5.26 -4.14
CA GLU A 6 8.37 5.67 -2.82
C GLU A 6 9.87 5.43 -2.75
N THR A 7 10.61 6.49 -2.43
CA THR A 7 12.07 6.42 -2.24
C THR A 7 12.52 7.37 -1.13
N THR A 8 13.81 7.34 -0.84
CA THR A 8 14.46 8.21 0.13
C THR A 8 15.51 9.06 -0.57
N ILE A 9 15.59 10.33 -0.19
CA ILE A 9 16.62 11.26 -0.63
C ILE A 9 17.44 11.73 0.56
N VAL A 10 18.68 12.10 0.31
CA VAL A 10 19.53 12.75 1.31
C VAL A 10 19.66 14.22 0.92
N LEU A 11 19.19 15.09 1.78
CA LEU A 11 19.25 16.54 1.63
C LEU A 11 20.52 17.06 2.32
N ASN A 12 21.19 18.03 1.71
CA ASN A 12 22.21 18.79 2.42
C ASN A 12 21.58 19.62 3.55
N LYS A 13 22.40 20.21 4.41
CA LYS A 13 21.93 20.95 5.59
C LYS A 13 20.99 22.12 5.21
N ASN A 14 21.27 22.82 4.14
CA ASN A 14 20.47 23.97 3.70
C ASN A 14 19.13 23.51 3.15
N ASP A 15 19.11 22.52 2.27
CA ASP A 15 17.90 21.94 1.72
C ASP A 15 17.03 21.29 2.80
N ALA A 16 17.65 20.62 3.78
CA ALA A 16 16.95 20.04 4.93
C ALA A 16 16.28 21.12 5.80
N ASN A 17 16.94 22.27 6.00
CA ASN A 17 16.35 23.41 6.69
C ASN A 17 15.15 23.97 5.90
N ILE A 18 15.30 24.20 4.58
CA ILE A 18 14.21 24.68 3.72
C ILE A 18 12.98 23.74 3.80
N VAL A 19 13.16 22.44 3.60
CA VAL A 19 12.09 21.45 3.67
C VAL A 19 11.51 21.38 5.10
N GLY A 20 12.37 21.43 6.12
CA GLY A 20 11.96 21.44 7.51
C GLY A 20 11.04 22.58 7.86
N HIS A 21 11.34 23.80 7.38
CA HIS A 21 10.49 24.99 7.58
C HIS A 21 9.19 24.93 6.79
N MET A 22 9.20 24.42 5.56
CA MET A 22 7.95 24.18 4.82
C MET A 22 7.06 23.17 5.52
N CYS A 23 7.62 22.07 6.03
CA CYS A 23 6.88 21.09 6.82
C CYS A 23 6.33 21.67 8.13
N TYR A 24 7.04 22.61 8.73
CA TYR A 24 6.58 23.37 9.90
C TYR A 24 5.44 24.32 9.52
N ALA A 25 5.57 25.11 8.46
CA ALA A 25 4.50 25.97 7.98
C ALA A 25 3.22 25.20 7.65
N ALA A 26 3.37 24.02 7.03
CA ALA A 26 2.27 23.15 6.68
C ALA A 26 1.45 22.69 7.90
N TYR A 27 2.12 22.29 9.01
CA TYR A 27 1.38 21.89 10.21
C TYR A 27 0.72 23.10 10.91
N LYS A 28 1.35 24.27 10.87
CA LYS A 28 0.75 25.48 11.41
C LYS A 28 -0.50 25.87 10.63
N LEU A 29 -0.42 25.88 9.30
CA LEU A 29 -1.58 26.15 8.43
C LEU A 29 -2.71 25.14 8.68
N TRP A 30 -2.39 23.84 8.76
CA TRP A 30 -3.36 22.82 9.14
C TRP A 30 -4.08 23.16 10.45
N ASN A 31 -3.32 23.53 11.48
CA ASN A 31 -3.88 23.81 12.80
C ASN A 31 -4.75 25.07 12.83
N VAL A 32 -4.35 26.13 12.13
CA VAL A 32 -5.16 27.36 11.97
C VAL A 32 -6.49 27.01 11.30
N CYS A 33 -6.45 26.34 10.13
CA CYS A 33 -7.66 25.93 9.42
C CYS A 33 -8.52 24.94 10.23
N ASN A 34 -7.90 24.03 11.00
CA ASN A 34 -8.64 23.09 11.83
C ASN A 34 -9.28 23.77 13.06
N TYR A 35 -8.62 24.76 13.67
CA TYR A 35 -9.19 25.58 14.72
C TYR A 35 -10.43 26.31 14.22
N GLU A 36 -10.35 26.93 13.06
CA GLU A 36 -11.47 27.62 12.43
C GLU A 36 -12.68 26.71 12.22
N ARG A 37 -12.47 25.49 11.73
CA ARG A 37 -13.54 24.50 11.54
C ARG A 37 -14.15 24.01 12.85
N ASN A 38 -13.33 23.78 13.87
CA ASN A 38 -13.83 23.36 15.19
C ASN A 38 -14.64 24.46 15.88
N ASN A 39 -14.32 25.73 15.60
CA ASN A 39 -14.87 26.87 16.35
C ASN A 39 -15.68 27.83 15.45
N TYR A 40 -16.14 27.41 14.26
CA TYR A 40 -16.72 28.31 13.26
C TYR A 40 -17.90 29.13 13.79
N LYS A 41 -18.75 28.55 14.64
CA LYS A 41 -19.87 29.26 15.28
C LYS A 41 -19.38 30.35 16.26
N ASN A 42 -18.39 30.03 17.09
CA ASN A 42 -17.81 30.97 18.06
C ASN A 42 -17.03 32.10 17.36
N LEU A 43 -16.57 31.87 16.15
CA LEU A 43 -15.88 32.85 15.29
C LEU A 43 -16.85 33.70 14.46
N GLY A 44 -18.16 33.52 14.65
CA GLY A 44 -19.20 34.28 13.93
C GLY A 44 -19.26 33.99 12.43
N LEU A 45 -18.80 32.81 12.00
CA LEU A 45 -18.88 32.42 10.60
C LEU A 45 -20.31 31.93 10.28
N GLU A 46 -20.92 32.48 9.24
CA GLU A 46 -22.27 32.14 8.80
C GLU A 46 -22.42 30.68 8.40
N LYS A 47 -21.38 30.10 7.78
CA LYS A 47 -21.34 28.71 7.36
C LYS A 47 -20.08 28.00 7.81
N TYR A 48 -20.15 26.69 7.85
CA TYR A 48 -18.98 25.83 8.06
C TYR A 48 -17.99 26.00 6.88
N PRO A 49 -16.76 26.47 7.13
CA PRO A 49 -15.84 26.81 6.06
C PRO A 49 -15.34 25.58 5.32
N ASP A 50 -15.40 25.60 4.01
CA ASP A 50 -14.79 24.59 3.16
C ASP A 50 -13.33 24.95 2.81
N TRP A 51 -12.68 24.18 1.97
CA TRP A 51 -11.30 24.44 1.58
C TRP A 51 -11.14 25.65 0.66
N TYR A 52 -12.20 26.03 -0.09
CA TYR A 52 -12.19 27.23 -0.93
C TYR A 52 -12.25 28.50 -0.05
N ASP A 53 -13.12 28.50 0.93
CA ASP A 53 -13.24 29.60 1.90
C ASP A 53 -11.90 29.79 2.62
N GLN A 54 -11.31 28.69 3.11
CA GLN A 54 -10.06 28.72 3.87
C GLN A 54 -8.86 29.15 3.04
N LYS A 55 -8.73 28.66 1.79
CA LYS A 55 -7.63 29.11 0.90
C LYS A 55 -7.73 30.60 0.58
N SER A 56 -8.94 31.13 0.40
CA SER A 56 -9.17 32.53 0.08
C SER A 56 -8.90 33.43 1.27
N LYS A 57 -9.36 33.03 2.46
CA LYS A 57 -9.17 33.78 3.70
C LYS A 57 -7.70 33.83 4.12
N HIS A 58 -7.00 32.68 4.05
CA HIS A 58 -5.63 32.56 4.56
C HIS A 58 -4.53 32.82 3.52
N LYS A 59 -4.87 33.18 2.27
CA LYS A 59 -3.90 33.41 1.18
C LYS A 59 -2.78 34.40 1.53
N ASP A 60 -3.07 35.35 2.42
CA ASP A 60 -2.15 36.40 2.84
C ASP A 60 -1.46 36.10 4.16
N ASP A 61 -1.83 35.04 4.85
CA ASP A 61 -1.24 34.63 6.11
C ASP A 61 0.20 34.14 5.97
N LEU A 62 0.98 34.36 7.01
CA LEU A 62 2.39 33.96 7.06
C LEU A 62 2.60 32.49 6.68
N TRP A 63 1.81 31.58 7.25
CA TRP A 63 1.97 30.14 7.03
C TRP A 63 1.59 29.73 5.60
N PHE A 64 0.59 30.37 5.00
CA PHE A 64 0.23 30.14 3.61
C PHE A 64 1.32 30.66 2.66
N LYS A 65 1.81 31.90 2.88
CA LYS A 65 2.87 32.53 2.08
C LYS A 65 4.25 31.88 2.25
N SER A 66 4.44 31.10 3.31
CA SER A 66 5.66 30.32 3.56
C SER A 66 5.68 28.99 2.77
N LEU A 67 4.62 28.68 2.02
CA LEU A 67 4.49 27.51 1.18
C LEU A 67 4.24 27.92 -0.27
N PRO A 68 4.66 27.12 -1.28
CA PRO A 68 4.18 27.30 -2.63
C PRO A 68 2.65 27.27 -2.64
N SER A 69 2.01 28.19 -3.39
CA SER A 69 0.55 28.41 -3.33
C SER A 69 -0.27 27.12 -3.46
N GLN A 70 0.06 26.26 -4.43
CA GLN A 70 -0.63 24.96 -4.58
C GLN A 70 -0.36 24.02 -3.41
N THR A 71 0.85 24.02 -2.84
CA THR A 71 1.15 23.23 -1.64
C THR A 71 0.30 23.66 -0.45
N ALA A 72 0.12 24.98 -0.25
CA ALA A 72 -0.75 25.51 0.81
C ALA A 72 -2.23 25.11 0.57
N GLN A 73 -2.70 25.22 -0.68
CA GLN A 73 -4.06 24.79 -1.05
C GLN A 73 -4.27 23.28 -0.78
N GLU A 74 -3.27 22.45 -1.07
CA GLU A 74 -3.36 21.00 -0.80
C GLU A 74 -3.48 20.68 0.71
N ILE A 75 -2.92 21.52 1.61
CA ILE A 75 -3.13 21.38 3.05
C ILE A 75 -4.61 21.63 3.39
N CYS A 76 -5.22 22.70 2.84
CA CYS A 76 -6.64 23.00 3.05
C CYS A 76 -7.53 21.87 2.51
N LYS A 77 -7.25 21.37 1.30
CA LYS A 77 -7.98 20.24 0.70
C LYS A 77 -7.84 18.95 1.51
N LEU A 78 -6.65 18.65 2.04
CA LEU A 78 -6.42 17.47 2.87
C LEU A 78 -7.21 17.52 4.16
N LEU A 79 -7.28 18.70 4.78
CA LEU A 79 -8.11 18.94 5.97
C LEU A 79 -9.59 18.74 5.63
N ASP A 80 -10.06 19.32 4.53
CA ASP A 80 -11.45 19.19 4.07
C ASP A 80 -11.85 17.72 3.83
N LYS A 81 -11.00 16.96 3.14
CA LYS A 81 -11.20 15.52 2.95
C LYS A 81 -11.27 14.77 4.29
N SER A 82 -10.44 15.16 5.26
CA SER A 82 -10.43 14.53 6.59
C SER A 82 -11.74 14.79 7.34
N TRP A 83 -12.27 16.02 7.29
CA TRP A 83 -13.55 16.36 7.88
C TRP A 83 -14.72 15.68 7.18
N LYS A 84 -14.75 15.65 5.85
CA LYS A 84 -15.76 14.91 5.06
C LYS A 84 -15.76 13.42 5.39
N SER A 85 -14.59 12.83 5.58
CA SER A 85 -14.47 11.42 6.01
C SER A 85 -15.02 11.21 7.42
N PHE A 86 -14.75 12.13 8.35
CA PHE A 86 -15.28 12.09 9.71
C PHE A 86 -16.82 12.13 9.72
N TYR A 87 -17.42 13.07 9.00
CA TYR A 87 -18.89 13.17 8.94
C TYR A 87 -19.51 11.94 8.30
N ARG A 88 -18.93 11.42 7.21
CA ARG A 88 -19.43 10.18 6.59
C ARG A 88 -19.35 8.98 7.54
N LEU A 89 -18.28 8.86 8.34
CA LEU A 89 -18.17 7.81 9.36
C LEU A 89 -19.22 7.95 10.47
N LYS A 90 -19.52 9.20 10.86
CA LYS A 90 -20.55 9.49 11.84
C LYS A 90 -21.95 9.15 11.34
N GLU A 91 -22.23 9.45 10.08
CA GLU A 91 -23.54 9.15 9.43
C GLU A 91 -23.72 7.65 9.18
N SER A 92 -22.68 6.94 8.78
CA SER A 92 -22.75 5.51 8.44
C SER A 92 -22.91 4.59 9.65
N GLY A 93 -22.69 5.08 10.88
CA GLY A 93 -22.75 4.28 12.10
C GLY A 93 -21.71 3.15 12.20
N GLY A 94 -20.76 3.08 11.25
CA GLY A 94 -19.76 2.01 11.18
C GLY A 94 -18.71 2.03 12.29
N ILE A 95 -18.61 3.15 13.02
CA ILE A 95 -17.75 3.31 14.19
C ILE A 95 -18.56 4.04 15.24
N GLU A 96 -18.64 3.48 16.45
CA GLU A 96 -19.46 3.99 17.55
C GLU A 96 -19.15 5.45 17.92
N ASN A 97 -17.86 5.82 17.95
CA ASN A 97 -17.40 7.18 18.29
C ASN A 97 -16.25 7.59 17.35
N PRO A 98 -16.53 8.04 16.11
CA PRO A 98 -15.48 8.51 15.22
C PRO A 98 -14.82 9.78 15.77
N GLY A 99 -13.49 9.81 15.77
CA GLY A 99 -12.75 11.00 16.20
C GLY A 99 -12.65 12.06 15.09
N SER A 100 -12.90 13.32 15.43
CA SER A 100 -12.68 14.45 14.52
C SER A 100 -11.19 14.63 14.16
N PRO A 101 -10.88 15.32 13.05
CA PRO A 101 -9.49 15.61 12.68
C PRO A 101 -8.74 16.33 13.80
N ARG A 102 -7.63 15.73 14.24
CA ARG A 102 -6.83 16.26 15.37
C ARG A 102 -5.88 17.36 14.92
N TYR A 103 -5.51 18.23 15.87
CA TYR A 103 -4.39 19.15 15.71
C TYR A 103 -3.09 18.36 15.50
N LYS A 104 -2.24 18.85 14.62
CA LYS A 104 -0.89 18.28 14.44
C LYS A 104 0.02 18.80 15.54
N LYS A 105 0.87 17.93 16.07
CA LYS A 105 1.82 18.28 17.16
C LYS A 105 3.21 18.61 16.64
N ASP A 106 3.50 18.25 15.40
CA ASP A 106 4.83 18.38 14.81
C ASP A 106 4.70 18.56 13.29
N LYS A 107 5.83 18.77 12.61
CA LYS A 107 5.96 18.93 11.18
C LYS A 107 5.14 17.90 10.41
N MET A 108 4.50 18.32 9.33
CA MET A 108 3.74 17.41 8.46
C MET A 108 4.34 17.41 7.04
N PRO A 109 4.08 16.34 6.26
CA PRO A 109 4.54 16.29 4.87
C PRO A 109 3.94 17.41 4.04
N ILE A 110 4.72 17.88 3.07
CA ILE A 110 4.29 18.84 2.04
C ILE A 110 4.12 18.13 0.71
N THR A 111 3.25 18.69 -0.14
CA THR A 111 2.95 18.13 -1.45
C THR A 111 3.13 19.20 -2.53
N TYR A 112 4.07 18.98 -3.42
CA TYR A 112 4.21 19.76 -4.64
C TYR A 112 3.32 19.20 -5.73
N MET A 113 2.58 20.05 -6.40
CA MET A 113 1.80 19.74 -7.59
C MET A 113 2.61 20.07 -8.85
N GLN A 114 2.19 19.55 -9.99
CA GLN A 114 2.89 19.64 -11.28
C GLN A 114 3.44 21.05 -11.60
N ASN A 115 2.66 22.11 -11.38
CA ASN A 115 3.08 23.49 -11.68
C ASN A 115 4.26 23.99 -10.82
N GLY A 116 4.51 23.36 -9.67
CA GLY A 116 5.66 23.66 -8.80
C GLY A 116 6.88 22.79 -9.06
N ILE A 117 6.79 21.86 -10.02
CA ILE A 117 7.79 20.85 -10.34
C ILE A 117 8.32 21.10 -11.74
N GLN A 118 9.62 21.13 -11.90
CA GLN A 118 10.27 21.13 -13.22
C GLN A 118 11.22 19.95 -13.30
N HIS A 119 11.02 19.13 -14.31
CA HIS A 119 11.79 17.92 -14.57
C HIS A 119 11.99 17.76 -16.08
N GLU A 120 13.19 17.41 -16.49
CA GLU A 120 13.53 17.06 -17.87
C GLU A 120 13.62 15.54 -17.98
N THR A 121 13.00 14.97 -19.00
CA THR A 121 13.04 13.53 -19.27
C THR A 121 14.47 13.01 -19.30
N GLY A 122 14.72 11.88 -18.63
CA GLY A 122 16.05 11.30 -18.49
C GLY A 122 16.93 11.91 -17.39
N SER A 123 16.53 13.05 -16.81
CA SER A 123 17.29 13.70 -15.73
C SER A 123 17.06 13.01 -14.39
N PHE A 124 18.11 12.82 -13.61
CA PHE A 124 18.01 12.39 -12.19
C PHE A 124 17.77 13.53 -11.21
N LYS A 125 17.51 14.76 -11.73
CA LYS A 125 17.33 15.98 -10.96
C LYS A 125 15.97 16.59 -11.20
N VAL A 126 15.29 16.96 -10.11
CA VAL A 126 14.01 17.69 -10.14
C VAL A 126 14.18 19.02 -9.46
N ARG A 127 13.67 20.09 -10.07
CA ARG A 127 13.64 21.45 -9.54
C ARG A 127 12.26 21.76 -8.97
N LEU A 128 12.22 22.28 -7.75
CA LEU A 128 11.00 22.68 -7.06
C LEU A 128 11.01 24.17 -6.76
N SER A 129 9.86 24.82 -6.96
CA SER A 129 9.70 26.26 -6.69
C SER A 129 9.70 26.54 -5.18
N LEU A 130 10.25 27.71 -4.80
CA LEU A 130 10.24 28.19 -3.42
C LEU A 130 9.45 29.50 -3.32
N PRO A 131 8.60 29.69 -2.30
CA PRO A 131 7.84 30.92 -2.12
C PRO A 131 8.72 32.08 -1.66
N LYS A 132 8.35 33.30 -2.03
CA LYS A 132 9.12 34.52 -1.75
C LYS A 132 9.36 34.69 -0.25
N LYS A 133 8.31 34.59 0.57
CA LYS A 133 8.40 34.73 2.04
C LYS A 133 9.37 33.74 2.72
N LEU A 134 9.40 32.49 2.23
CA LEU A 134 10.35 31.51 2.75
C LEU A 134 11.79 31.87 2.36
N LYS A 135 12.03 32.33 1.12
CA LYS A 135 13.35 32.77 0.68
C LYS A 135 13.86 33.93 1.53
N GLU A 136 13.05 34.97 1.74
CA GLU A 136 13.38 36.10 2.61
C GLU A 136 13.75 35.65 4.01
N TYR A 137 12.94 34.76 4.60
CA TYR A 137 13.18 34.20 5.92
C TYR A 137 14.49 33.37 5.98
N MET A 138 14.77 32.54 4.97
CA MET A 138 15.96 31.71 4.91
C MET A 138 17.24 32.56 4.78
N VAL A 139 17.20 33.63 4.02
CA VAL A 139 18.31 34.57 3.91
C VAL A 139 18.54 35.25 5.25
N HIS A 140 17.50 35.84 5.83
CA HIS A 140 17.62 36.62 7.07
C HIS A 140 18.09 35.78 8.27
N THR A 141 17.56 34.53 8.39
CA THR A 141 17.77 33.72 9.60
C THR A 141 18.98 32.78 9.50
N TYR A 142 19.28 32.30 8.30
CA TYR A 142 20.29 31.25 8.10
C TYR A 142 21.35 31.60 7.05
N ASP A 143 21.27 32.78 6.43
CA ASP A 143 22.06 33.17 5.25
C ASP A 143 21.99 32.15 4.08
N ILE A 144 20.82 31.51 3.93
CA ILE A 144 20.60 30.54 2.86
C ILE A 144 19.96 31.25 1.66
N ARG A 145 20.76 31.41 0.59
CA ARG A 145 20.34 32.00 -0.68
C ARG A 145 20.00 30.91 -1.69
N ALA A 146 18.75 30.47 -1.72
CA ALA A 146 18.27 29.45 -2.63
C ALA A 146 17.14 29.99 -3.54
N ALA A 147 17.33 29.95 -4.84
CA ALA A 147 16.30 30.31 -5.80
C ALA A 147 15.24 29.18 -5.90
N TYR A 148 15.69 27.94 -5.84
CA TYR A 148 14.91 26.72 -6.00
C TYR A 148 15.40 25.64 -5.04
N LEU A 149 14.56 24.63 -4.77
CA LEU A 149 14.97 23.40 -4.11
C LEU A 149 15.24 22.32 -5.19
N TYR A 150 16.35 21.62 -5.07
CA TYR A 150 16.71 20.56 -6.00
C TYR A 150 16.68 19.20 -5.30
N LEU A 151 15.90 18.28 -5.83
CA LEU A 151 15.93 16.87 -5.42
C LEU A 151 16.75 16.07 -6.42
N LYS A 152 17.65 15.22 -5.94
CA LYS A 152 18.49 14.34 -6.78
C LYS A 152 18.23 12.89 -6.41
N ASN A 153 17.84 12.08 -7.37
CA ASN A 153 17.69 10.63 -7.21
C ASN A 153 17.65 9.96 -8.58
N PRO A 154 18.40 8.84 -8.79
CA PRO A 154 18.40 8.11 -10.06
C PRO A 154 17.00 7.70 -10.55
N VAL A 155 16.05 7.49 -9.65
CA VAL A 155 14.67 7.11 -9.97
C VAL A 155 13.98 8.13 -10.90
N PHE A 156 14.34 9.40 -10.81
CA PHE A 156 13.69 10.44 -11.64
C PHE A 156 13.97 10.25 -13.13
N SER A 157 15.12 9.67 -13.52
CA SER A 157 15.46 9.46 -14.93
C SER A 157 14.50 8.53 -15.68
N ASN A 158 13.72 7.74 -14.96
CA ASN A 158 12.73 6.82 -15.52
C ASN A 158 11.29 7.39 -15.45
N MET A 159 11.14 8.71 -15.24
CA MET A 159 9.85 9.36 -15.08
C MET A 159 9.75 10.53 -16.05
N ASP A 160 8.83 10.45 -17.02
CA ASP A 160 8.67 11.52 -18.00
C ASP A 160 7.86 12.68 -17.44
N ILE A 161 6.67 12.41 -16.93
CA ILE A 161 5.74 13.42 -16.44
C ILE A 161 5.48 13.21 -14.95
N ILE A 162 6.10 14.05 -14.11
CA ILE A 162 5.86 14.03 -12.67
C ILE A 162 4.67 14.92 -12.35
N LYS A 163 3.59 14.32 -11.84
CA LYS A 163 2.35 15.03 -11.46
C LYS A 163 2.40 15.58 -10.04
N GLN A 164 3.10 14.88 -9.13
CA GLN A 164 3.09 15.24 -7.72
C GLN A 164 4.32 14.69 -7.00
N ILE A 165 4.90 15.46 -6.10
CA ILE A 165 5.93 15.01 -5.17
C ILE A 165 5.51 15.34 -3.74
N LYS A 166 5.34 14.31 -2.92
CA LYS A 166 5.13 14.45 -1.48
C LYS A 166 6.43 14.25 -0.74
N ILE A 167 6.85 15.25 0.05
CA ILE A 167 8.10 15.25 0.79
C ILE A 167 7.77 15.17 2.28
N TYR A 168 8.35 14.19 2.96
CA TYR A 168 8.21 14.04 4.41
C TYR A 168 9.26 14.87 5.15
N PRO A 169 8.99 15.26 6.41
CA PRO A 169 9.96 16.00 7.21
C PRO A 169 11.31 15.28 7.24
N PRO A 170 12.42 15.99 6.97
CA PRO A 170 13.75 15.41 7.02
C PRO A 170 14.09 14.95 8.44
N ALA A 171 14.80 13.83 8.53
CA ALA A 171 15.40 13.36 9.75
C ALA A 171 16.69 14.16 10.07
N ASN A 172 17.26 13.96 11.26
CA ASN A 172 18.46 14.70 11.70
C ASN A 172 19.70 14.46 10.82
N ASP A 173 19.74 13.34 10.09
CA ASP A 173 20.81 12.98 9.15
C ASP A 173 20.57 13.55 7.73
N GLY A 174 19.57 14.39 7.55
CA GLY A 174 19.17 14.94 6.26
C GLY A 174 18.35 13.97 5.39
N THR A 175 18.10 12.76 5.86
CA THR A 175 17.30 11.77 5.12
C THR A 175 15.84 12.16 5.09
N SER A 176 15.24 12.23 3.91
CA SER A 176 13.82 12.50 3.73
C SER A 176 13.18 11.44 2.83
N ARG A 177 12.04 10.91 3.26
CA ARG A 177 11.21 10.06 2.42
C ARG A 177 10.41 10.91 1.45
N ILE A 178 10.33 10.47 0.20
CA ILE A 178 9.49 11.09 -0.82
C ILE A 178 8.58 10.07 -1.49
N LEU A 179 7.39 10.53 -1.88
CA LEU A 179 6.49 9.80 -2.79
C LEU A 179 6.38 10.60 -4.07
N VAL A 180 6.67 9.99 -5.19
CA VAL A 180 6.59 10.60 -6.51
C VAL A 180 5.44 9.97 -7.27
N ILE A 181 4.47 10.76 -7.66
CA ILE A 181 3.36 10.34 -8.53
C ILE A 181 3.70 10.84 -9.93
N TYR A 182 3.79 9.91 -10.87
CA TYR A 182 4.15 10.19 -12.25
C TYR A 182 3.22 9.45 -13.20
N GLU A 183 3.11 9.97 -14.38
CA GLU A 183 2.31 9.41 -15.46
C GLU A 183 3.14 8.46 -16.30
N VAL A 184 2.56 7.33 -16.64
CA VAL A 184 3.08 6.40 -17.65
C VAL A 184 2.00 6.21 -18.70
N GLU A 185 2.41 5.88 -19.91
CA GLU A 185 1.47 5.56 -20.99
C GLU A 185 0.50 4.45 -20.56
N ASP A 186 -0.74 4.57 -21.01
CA ASP A 186 -1.72 3.52 -20.78
C ASP A 186 -1.43 2.36 -21.77
N VAL A 187 -1.29 1.17 -21.21
CA VAL A 187 -1.14 -0.05 -21.99
C VAL A 187 -2.52 -0.66 -22.20
N PHE A 188 -2.87 -0.95 -23.44
CA PHE A 188 -4.10 -1.67 -23.76
C PHE A 188 -3.97 -3.10 -23.27
N LEU A 189 -5.09 -3.65 -22.81
CA LEU A 189 -5.14 -5.05 -22.42
C LEU A 189 -5.12 -5.91 -23.70
N GLU A 190 -4.27 -6.93 -23.69
CA GLU A 190 -4.24 -7.94 -24.74
C GLU A 190 -5.57 -8.69 -24.80
N GLU A 191 -5.90 -9.17 -25.98
CA GLU A 191 -7.05 -10.04 -26.15
C GLU A 191 -6.83 -11.36 -25.43
N ASP A 192 -7.94 -11.98 -25.03
CA ASP A 192 -7.90 -13.28 -24.37
C ASP A 192 -7.47 -14.36 -25.35
N ASN A 193 -6.33 -14.97 -25.11
CA ASN A 193 -5.73 -16.00 -25.95
C ASN A 193 -5.96 -17.44 -25.43
N GLY A 194 -6.80 -17.61 -24.40
CA GLY A 194 -7.05 -18.92 -23.80
C GLY A 194 -5.98 -19.39 -22.81
N HIS A 195 -4.93 -18.59 -22.55
CA HIS A 195 -3.91 -18.88 -21.55
C HIS A 195 -4.20 -18.15 -20.24
N TYR A 196 -4.33 -18.90 -19.17
CA TYR A 196 -4.75 -18.40 -17.86
C TYR A 196 -3.79 -18.83 -16.74
N LEU A 197 -3.64 -17.96 -15.75
CA LEU A 197 -3.04 -18.30 -14.47
C LEU A 197 -4.05 -18.03 -13.37
N SER A 198 -4.38 -19.04 -12.56
CA SER A 198 -5.15 -18.82 -11.33
C SER A 198 -4.27 -18.76 -10.11
N ILE A 199 -4.67 -17.97 -9.11
CA ILE A 199 -3.94 -17.76 -7.87
C ILE A 199 -4.88 -17.95 -6.68
N ASP A 200 -4.57 -18.93 -5.83
CA ASP A 200 -5.17 -19.09 -4.50
C ASP A 200 -4.28 -18.40 -3.46
N LEU A 201 -4.89 -17.54 -2.62
CA LEU A 201 -4.22 -16.81 -1.56
C LEU A 201 -4.36 -17.51 -0.21
N GLY A 202 -3.27 -18.12 0.24
CA GLY A 202 -3.26 -18.91 1.47
C GLY A 202 -2.52 -18.28 2.64
N LEU A 203 -2.70 -18.87 3.83
CA LEU A 203 -2.01 -18.44 5.06
C LEU A 203 -0.54 -18.90 5.10
N HIS A 204 -0.25 -20.11 4.65
CA HIS A 204 1.07 -20.73 4.70
C HIS A 204 1.81 -20.64 3.38
N ASN A 205 1.11 -20.89 2.30
CA ASN A 205 1.53 -20.65 0.95
C ASN A 205 0.85 -19.34 0.51
N LEU A 206 1.61 -18.25 0.50
CA LEU A 206 1.00 -16.93 0.31
C LEU A 206 0.29 -16.82 -1.05
N MET A 207 0.86 -17.46 -2.08
CA MET A 207 0.23 -17.63 -3.39
C MET A 207 0.51 -19.06 -3.89
N THR A 208 -0.54 -19.79 -4.22
CA THR A 208 -0.46 -21.05 -4.98
C THR A 208 -1.07 -20.80 -6.35
N CYS A 209 -0.30 -21.10 -7.37
CA CYS A 209 -0.62 -20.80 -8.75
C CYS A 209 -0.86 -22.08 -9.55
N TYR A 210 -1.90 -22.07 -10.38
CA TYR A 210 -2.17 -23.08 -11.39
C TYR A 210 -2.29 -22.40 -12.76
N ASP A 211 -1.51 -22.86 -13.72
CA ASP A 211 -1.58 -22.42 -15.11
C ASP A 211 -2.33 -23.50 -15.91
N ASN A 212 -3.19 -23.08 -16.84
CA ASN A 212 -4.01 -24.03 -17.60
C ASN A 212 -3.23 -24.88 -18.60
N ALA A 213 -1.90 -24.73 -18.73
CA ALA A 213 -1.03 -25.73 -19.32
C ALA A 213 -0.70 -26.88 -18.36
N GLY A 214 -1.33 -26.96 -17.18
CA GLY A 214 -1.17 -28.02 -16.18
C GLY A 214 0.00 -27.84 -15.23
N LYS A 215 0.65 -26.66 -15.16
CA LYS A 215 1.75 -26.42 -14.26
C LYS A 215 1.25 -25.80 -12.96
N THR A 216 1.77 -26.27 -11.82
CA THR A 216 1.49 -25.70 -10.50
C THR A 216 2.75 -25.29 -9.78
N PHE A 217 2.68 -24.16 -9.08
CA PHE A 217 3.77 -23.72 -8.22
C PHE A 217 3.28 -22.89 -7.04
N ILE A 218 4.08 -22.91 -5.97
CA ILE A 218 3.84 -22.15 -4.74
C ILE A 218 4.93 -21.09 -4.63
N ILE A 219 4.54 -19.87 -4.28
CA ILE A 219 5.46 -18.76 -3.99
C ILE A 219 5.03 -18.06 -2.71
N GLY A 220 6.00 -17.62 -1.90
CA GLY A 220 5.71 -16.84 -0.69
C GLY A 220 5.66 -17.63 0.61
N ARG A 221 6.23 -18.83 0.65
CA ARG A 221 6.32 -19.67 1.87
C ARG A 221 7.12 -18.98 2.98
N GLU A 222 8.13 -18.21 2.62
CA GLU A 222 9.05 -17.55 3.55
C GLU A 222 8.39 -16.36 4.28
N TYR A 223 7.25 -15.87 3.81
CA TYR A 223 6.54 -14.74 4.41
C TYR A 223 6.24 -14.93 5.90
N LEU A 224 5.75 -16.11 6.27
CA LEU A 224 5.44 -16.38 7.68
C LEU A 224 6.69 -16.41 8.57
N SER A 225 7.77 -17.00 8.08
CA SER A 225 9.04 -17.06 8.82
C SER A 225 9.58 -15.63 9.05
N LEU A 226 9.57 -14.81 8.01
CA LEU A 226 9.95 -13.40 8.07
C LEU A 226 9.06 -12.64 9.08
N SER A 227 7.75 -12.81 8.99
CA SER A 227 6.79 -12.16 9.88
C SER A 227 6.98 -12.60 11.35
N TYR A 228 7.21 -13.89 11.59
CA TYR A 228 7.45 -14.41 12.93
C TYR A 228 8.74 -13.92 13.55
N PHE A 229 9.83 -13.89 12.78
CA PHE A 229 11.09 -13.34 13.22
C PHE A 229 10.92 -11.91 13.76
N TYR A 230 10.37 -11.03 12.95
CA TYR A 230 10.16 -9.65 13.37
C TYR A 230 9.15 -9.49 14.51
N ASN A 231 8.08 -10.29 14.53
CA ASN A 231 7.09 -10.24 15.61
C ASN A 231 7.73 -10.64 16.95
N LYS A 232 8.60 -11.66 16.96
CA LYS A 232 9.33 -12.10 18.16
C LYS A 232 10.28 -11.01 18.66
N GLU A 233 11.07 -10.40 17.76
CA GLU A 233 12.00 -9.33 18.12
C GLU A 233 11.27 -8.08 18.61
N ILE A 234 10.18 -7.68 17.95
CA ILE A 234 9.35 -6.56 18.37
C ILE A 234 8.78 -6.82 19.78
N ALA A 235 8.22 -8.01 20.03
CA ALA A 235 7.66 -8.36 21.34
C ALA A 235 8.73 -8.34 22.44
N ARG A 236 9.95 -8.85 22.17
CA ARG A 236 11.09 -8.81 23.09
C ARG A 236 11.46 -7.38 23.47
N VAL A 237 11.62 -6.50 22.49
CA VAL A 237 11.98 -5.10 22.71
C VAL A 237 10.84 -4.33 23.38
N GLN A 238 9.58 -4.61 23.03
CA GLN A 238 8.42 -4.01 23.71
C GLN A 238 8.38 -4.38 25.19
N SER A 239 8.61 -5.66 25.53
CA SER A 239 8.64 -6.10 26.94
C SER A 239 9.75 -5.40 27.72
N GLN A 240 10.96 -5.34 27.16
CA GLN A 240 12.09 -4.63 27.79
C GLN A 240 11.79 -3.14 28.00
N TRP A 241 11.25 -2.48 26.97
CA TRP A 241 10.90 -1.06 27.03
C TRP A 241 9.77 -0.80 28.03
N GLY A 242 8.76 -1.67 28.08
CA GLY A 242 7.68 -1.58 29.07
C GLY A 242 8.20 -1.65 30.51
N ARG A 243 9.17 -2.56 30.79
CA ARG A 243 9.81 -2.61 32.13
C ARG A 243 10.56 -1.32 32.47
N ILE A 244 11.27 -0.73 31.53
CA ILE A 244 11.99 0.55 31.73
C ILE A 244 10.99 1.68 32.00
N GLN A 245 9.89 1.75 31.23
CA GLN A 245 8.86 2.77 31.44
C GLN A 245 8.18 2.63 32.80
N ALA A 246 7.87 1.40 33.21
CA ALA A 246 7.30 1.12 34.53
C ALA A 246 8.25 1.51 35.66
N ALA A 247 9.53 1.16 35.56
CA ALA A 247 10.55 1.53 36.54
C ALA A 247 10.73 3.05 36.63
N ARG A 248 10.55 3.78 35.53
CA ARG A 248 10.62 5.25 35.47
C ARG A 248 9.31 5.95 35.81
N LYS A 249 8.26 5.23 36.17
CA LYS A 249 6.91 5.75 36.47
C LYS A 249 6.39 6.68 35.38
N MET A 250 6.62 6.35 34.11
CA MET A 250 6.18 7.18 32.99
C MET A 250 4.68 7.07 32.79
N GLU A 251 3.95 8.16 32.91
CA GLU A 251 2.49 8.22 32.69
C GLU A 251 2.14 8.01 31.20
N ASP A 252 2.90 8.64 30.30
CA ASP A 252 2.74 8.51 28.86
C ASP A 252 3.65 7.42 28.29
N LEU A 253 3.07 6.31 27.83
CA LEU A 253 3.81 5.23 27.16
C LEU A 253 4.27 5.67 25.77
N LYS A 254 5.58 5.86 25.62
CA LYS A 254 6.20 6.27 24.34
C LYS A 254 6.86 5.10 23.65
N THR A 255 6.77 5.07 22.31
CA THR A 255 7.51 4.10 21.50
C THR A 255 8.99 4.46 21.45
N SER A 256 9.89 3.51 21.75
CA SER A 256 11.33 3.76 21.66
C SER A 256 11.80 3.91 20.20
N LYS A 257 12.88 4.67 19.99
CA LYS A 257 13.51 4.81 18.65
C LYS A 257 13.91 3.46 18.06
N HIS A 258 14.40 2.55 18.90
CA HIS A 258 14.76 1.20 18.49
C HIS A 258 13.54 0.40 17.99
N LEU A 259 12.42 0.47 18.72
CA LEU A 259 11.19 -0.19 18.32
C LEU A 259 10.62 0.38 17.01
N GLN A 260 10.65 1.69 16.83
CA GLN A 260 10.27 2.33 15.56
C GLN A 260 11.15 1.84 14.40
N LYS A 261 12.48 1.70 14.60
CA LYS A 261 13.40 1.17 13.60
C LYS A 261 13.07 -0.27 13.24
N LEU A 262 12.73 -1.13 14.21
CA LEU A 262 12.32 -2.52 13.97
C LEU A 262 11.02 -2.61 13.16
N TYR A 263 10.01 -1.80 13.49
CA TYR A 263 8.76 -1.74 12.70
C TYR A 263 9.02 -1.30 11.26
N ARG A 264 9.88 -0.27 11.06
CA ARG A 264 10.25 0.17 9.72
C ARG A 264 10.93 -0.96 8.96
N LYS A 265 11.96 -1.58 9.54
CA LYS A 265 12.71 -2.68 8.91
C LYS A 265 11.79 -3.84 8.52
N LYS A 266 10.85 -4.24 9.42
CA LYS A 266 9.84 -5.25 9.10
C LYS A 266 9.01 -4.86 7.88
N ASN A 267 8.49 -3.64 7.86
CA ASN A 267 7.64 -3.18 6.77
C ASN A 267 8.40 -3.11 5.44
N ASP A 268 9.66 -2.66 5.46
CA ASP A 268 10.50 -2.57 4.27
C ASP A 268 10.83 -3.97 3.71
N CYS A 269 11.22 -4.92 4.58
CA CYS A 269 11.46 -6.31 4.17
C CYS A 269 10.21 -6.96 3.58
N ILE A 270 9.05 -6.81 4.22
CA ILE A 270 7.79 -7.35 3.71
C ILE A 270 7.41 -6.69 2.37
N LYS A 271 7.60 -5.38 2.24
CA LYS A 271 7.33 -4.64 1.01
C LYS A 271 8.19 -5.17 -0.13
N ASP A 272 9.50 -5.28 0.08
CA ASP A 272 10.46 -5.79 -0.89
C ASP A 272 10.12 -7.23 -1.31
N TYR A 273 9.85 -8.10 -0.34
CA TYR A 273 9.47 -9.48 -0.58
C TYR A 273 8.22 -9.60 -1.48
N ILE A 274 7.16 -8.82 -1.20
CA ILE A 274 5.95 -8.82 -2.04
C ILE A 274 6.25 -8.28 -3.44
N HIS A 275 7.11 -7.26 -3.56
CA HIS A 275 7.51 -6.74 -4.86
C HIS A 275 8.24 -7.78 -5.72
N LYS A 276 9.12 -8.57 -5.10
CA LYS A 276 9.83 -9.67 -5.77
C LYS A 276 8.86 -10.77 -6.21
N MET A 277 7.96 -11.21 -5.34
CA MET A 277 6.95 -12.22 -5.67
C MET A 277 6.03 -11.79 -6.82
N THR A 278 5.45 -10.60 -6.71
CA THR A 278 4.55 -10.10 -7.76
C THR A 278 5.27 -9.83 -9.08
N ARG A 279 6.56 -9.47 -9.04
CA ARG A 279 7.39 -9.37 -10.25
C ARG A 279 7.61 -10.75 -10.87
N TYR A 280 7.89 -11.77 -10.05
CA TYR A 280 8.02 -13.15 -10.54
C TYR A 280 6.75 -13.60 -11.28
N ILE A 281 5.57 -13.41 -10.69
CA ILE A 281 4.28 -13.73 -11.32
C ILE A 281 4.12 -13.00 -12.66
N THR A 282 4.37 -11.69 -12.69
CA THR A 282 4.26 -10.91 -13.93
C THR A 282 5.21 -11.43 -15.01
N ASN A 283 6.47 -11.72 -14.65
CA ASN A 283 7.44 -12.25 -15.60
C ASN A 283 7.08 -13.66 -16.06
N TYR A 284 6.51 -14.48 -15.18
CA TYR A 284 5.99 -15.81 -15.53
C TYR A 284 4.87 -15.70 -16.58
N CYS A 285 3.90 -14.80 -16.35
CA CYS A 285 2.82 -14.57 -17.30
C CYS A 285 3.34 -14.11 -18.67
N VAL A 286 4.25 -13.14 -18.72
CA VAL A 286 4.85 -12.66 -19.96
C VAL A 286 5.59 -13.80 -20.70
N LYS A 287 6.38 -14.61 -19.96
CA LYS A 287 7.15 -15.71 -20.56
C LYS A 287 6.28 -16.83 -21.13
N ASN A 288 5.11 -17.08 -20.54
CA ASN A 288 4.20 -18.16 -20.97
C ASN A 288 2.97 -17.61 -21.73
N GLU A 289 3.03 -16.35 -22.20
CA GLU A 289 1.98 -15.70 -23.00
C GLU A 289 0.59 -15.77 -22.34
N ILE A 290 0.56 -15.61 -21.01
CA ILE A 290 -0.68 -15.60 -20.23
C ILE A 290 -1.26 -14.19 -20.25
N HIS A 291 -2.43 -14.02 -20.85
CA HIS A 291 -3.09 -12.71 -20.96
C HIS A 291 -4.12 -12.45 -19.87
N THR A 292 -4.53 -13.47 -19.13
CA THR A 292 -5.50 -13.32 -18.04
C THR A 292 -5.05 -14.05 -16.77
N VAL A 293 -5.05 -13.32 -15.67
CA VAL A 293 -4.77 -13.86 -14.32
C VAL A 293 -6.05 -13.80 -13.50
N VAL A 294 -6.46 -14.93 -12.93
CA VAL A 294 -7.65 -15.07 -12.08
C VAL A 294 -7.20 -15.28 -10.64
N ILE A 295 -7.53 -14.36 -9.74
CA ILE A 295 -7.12 -14.45 -8.34
C ILE A 295 -8.33 -14.57 -7.42
N GLY A 296 -8.26 -15.48 -6.44
CA GLY A 296 -9.32 -15.65 -5.45
C GLY A 296 -9.61 -14.37 -4.67
N ASP A 297 -10.89 -14.00 -4.54
CA ASP A 297 -11.31 -12.81 -3.77
C ASP A 297 -11.66 -13.19 -2.33
N ILE A 298 -10.74 -12.93 -1.43
CA ILE A 298 -10.86 -13.19 0.01
C ILE A 298 -11.63 -12.09 0.77
N LYS A 299 -12.46 -11.28 0.10
CA LYS A 299 -13.28 -10.29 0.78
C LYS A 299 -14.12 -10.94 1.89
N GLY A 300 -14.06 -10.34 3.06
CA GLY A 300 -14.85 -10.83 4.20
C GLY A 300 -14.25 -11.99 4.99
N ILE A 301 -13.12 -12.60 4.58
CA ILE A 301 -12.47 -13.70 5.32
C ILE A 301 -12.15 -13.35 6.79
N ARG A 302 -12.07 -12.04 7.09
CA ARG A 302 -11.79 -11.51 8.43
C ARG A 302 -13.06 -11.11 9.20
N LYS A 303 -14.23 -11.09 8.55
CA LYS A 303 -15.49 -10.73 9.20
C LYS A 303 -16.08 -11.98 9.87
N GLU A 304 -16.54 -11.83 11.09
CA GLU A 304 -17.34 -12.81 11.84
C GLU A 304 -16.71 -14.19 12.09
N ARG A 305 -15.41 -14.38 11.81
CA ARG A 305 -14.70 -15.63 12.08
C ARG A 305 -13.69 -15.48 13.20
N ASN A 306 -14.02 -16.05 14.36
CA ASN A 306 -13.04 -16.18 15.46
C ASN A 306 -12.36 -17.55 15.40
N MET A 307 -11.18 -17.59 14.79
CA MET A 307 -10.36 -18.80 14.66
C MET A 307 -9.29 -18.92 15.76
N GLY A 308 -9.48 -18.19 16.87
CA GLY A 308 -8.55 -18.12 17.98
C GLY A 308 -7.43 -17.08 17.79
N LYS A 309 -6.90 -16.57 18.91
CA LYS A 309 -5.97 -15.40 18.97
C LYS A 309 -4.76 -15.52 18.01
N LYS A 310 -4.11 -16.70 17.95
CA LYS A 310 -2.93 -16.90 17.10
C LYS A 310 -3.26 -16.91 15.61
N THR A 311 -4.35 -17.55 15.21
CA THR A 311 -4.77 -17.62 13.80
C THR A 311 -5.28 -16.26 13.32
N ASN A 312 -6.07 -15.57 14.16
CA ASN A 312 -6.53 -14.22 13.86
C ASN A 312 -5.36 -13.24 13.67
N GLN A 313 -4.33 -13.29 14.54
CA GLN A 313 -3.11 -12.49 14.38
C GLN A 313 -2.41 -12.73 13.03
N LYS A 314 -2.34 -13.99 12.59
CA LYS A 314 -1.76 -14.37 11.29
C LYS A 314 -2.58 -13.80 10.13
N LEU A 315 -3.90 -14.02 10.15
CA LEU A 315 -4.81 -13.55 9.11
C LEU A 315 -4.83 -12.02 8.99
N HIS A 316 -4.84 -11.31 10.12
CA HIS A 316 -4.77 -9.85 10.12
C HIS A 316 -3.41 -9.32 9.64
N GLY A 317 -2.35 -10.10 9.79
CA GLY A 317 -1.01 -9.76 9.33
C GLY A 317 -0.78 -9.95 7.83
N LEU A 318 -1.66 -10.68 7.12
CA LEU A 318 -1.46 -11.00 5.71
C LEU A 318 -1.66 -9.76 4.81
N PRO A 319 -0.73 -9.50 3.88
CA PRO A 319 -0.72 -8.28 3.07
C PRO A 319 -1.54 -8.40 1.77
N TYR A 320 -2.71 -9.07 1.81
CA TYR A 320 -3.51 -9.35 0.62
C TYR A 320 -3.82 -8.11 -0.23
N ALA A 321 -4.27 -7.02 0.39
CA ALA A 321 -4.57 -5.78 -0.33
C ALA A 321 -3.34 -5.24 -1.11
N ARG A 322 -2.13 -5.41 -0.54
CA ARG A 322 -0.88 -5.01 -1.20
C ARG A 322 -0.54 -5.92 -2.36
N ILE A 323 -0.80 -7.24 -2.22
CA ILE A 323 -0.61 -8.22 -3.31
C ILE A 323 -1.54 -7.88 -4.47
N TYR A 324 -2.85 -7.70 -4.24
CA TYR A 324 -3.81 -7.30 -5.27
C TYR A 324 -3.37 -6.03 -5.99
N MET A 325 -3.08 -4.98 -5.24
CA MET A 325 -2.68 -3.69 -5.82
C MET A 325 -1.40 -3.82 -6.67
N GLN A 326 -0.41 -4.61 -6.20
CA GLN A 326 0.84 -4.78 -6.93
C GLN A 326 0.69 -5.65 -8.17
N LEU A 327 -0.10 -6.70 -8.13
CA LEU A 327 -0.41 -7.51 -9.30
C LEU A 327 -1.19 -6.69 -10.32
N GLU A 328 -2.22 -5.97 -9.88
CA GLU A 328 -3.10 -5.19 -10.75
C GLU A 328 -2.30 -4.21 -11.64
N TYR A 329 -1.46 -3.34 -11.04
CA TYR A 329 -0.72 -2.40 -11.87
C TYR A 329 0.41 -3.04 -12.69
N LYS A 330 1.10 -4.06 -12.13
CA LYS A 330 2.21 -4.71 -12.85
C LYS A 330 1.74 -5.52 -14.05
N LEU A 331 0.65 -6.25 -13.90
CA LEU A 331 0.03 -7.01 -14.98
C LEU A 331 -0.53 -6.05 -16.03
N LYS A 332 -1.25 -5.00 -15.61
CA LYS A 332 -1.77 -3.98 -16.53
C LYS A 332 -0.66 -3.32 -17.35
N MET A 333 0.50 -3.04 -16.77
CA MET A 333 1.68 -2.52 -17.50
C MET A 333 2.23 -3.49 -18.57
N LYS A 334 1.78 -4.73 -18.57
CA LYS A 334 2.15 -5.77 -19.56
C LYS A 334 0.97 -6.19 -20.43
N GLY A 335 -0.12 -5.43 -20.43
CA GLY A 335 -1.33 -5.77 -21.18
C GLY A 335 -2.14 -6.93 -20.58
N ILE A 336 -1.76 -7.46 -19.42
CA ILE A 336 -2.37 -8.63 -18.80
C ILE A 336 -3.53 -8.24 -17.92
N ARG A 337 -4.67 -8.92 -18.06
CA ARG A 337 -5.88 -8.69 -17.26
C ARG A 337 -5.80 -9.41 -15.92
N LEU A 338 -6.20 -8.73 -14.83
CA LEU A 338 -6.40 -9.34 -13.52
C LEU A 338 -7.89 -9.38 -13.18
N ILE A 339 -8.40 -10.58 -12.88
CA ILE A 339 -9.80 -10.81 -12.51
C ILE A 339 -9.84 -11.34 -11.08
N ARG A 340 -10.76 -10.81 -10.27
CA ARG A 340 -11.02 -11.31 -8.91
C ARG A 340 -12.22 -12.24 -8.95
N GLN A 341 -12.02 -13.50 -8.59
CA GLN A 341 -13.00 -14.54 -8.59
C GLN A 341 -13.40 -14.90 -7.15
N GLU A 342 -14.69 -14.98 -6.88
CA GLU A 342 -15.21 -15.51 -5.62
C GLU A 342 -14.75 -16.97 -5.44
N GLU A 343 -14.25 -17.32 -4.21
CA GLU A 343 -13.51 -18.57 -3.96
C GLU A 343 -14.24 -19.56 -3.04
N SER A 344 -15.54 -19.36 -2.71
CA SER A 344 -16.29 -20.31 -1.85
C SER A 344 -16.19 -21.74 -2.41
N TYR A 345 -15.95 -22.69 -1.52
CA TYR A 345 -15.84 -24.12 -1.81
C TYR A 345 -14.63 -24.55 -2.68
N SER A 346 -13.83 -23.62 -3.21
CA SER A 346 -12.69 -23.95 -4.08
C SER A 346 -11.72 -24.96 -3.46
N SER A 347 -11.46 -24.86 -2.14
CA SER A 347 -10.58 -25.78 -1.40
C SER A 347 -11.25 -27.07 -0.94
N GLN A 348 -12.52 -27.31 -1.26
CA GLN A 348 -13.32 -28.44 -0.76
C GLN A 348 -13.87 -29.34 -1.86
N CYS A 349 -14.05 -28.81 -3.08
CA CYS A 349 -14.57 -29.60 -4.21
C CYS A 349 -13.47 -30.41 -4.88
N PRO A 350 -13.75 -31.70 -5.22
CA PRO A 350 -12.84 -32.51 -6.02
C PRO A 350 -12.54 -31.87 -7.39
N PRO A 351 -11.33 -32.04 -7.94
CA PRO A 351 -11.02 -31.58 -9.28
C PRO A 351 -11.95 -32.15 -10.38
N GLN A 352 -12.47 -33.35 -10.14
CA GLN A 352 -13.32 -34.08 -11.08
C GLN A 352 -14.82 -33.80 -10.90
N SER A 353 -15.25 -33.04 -9.91
CA SER A 353 -16.67 -32.69 -9.72
C SER A 353 -17.21 -31.91 -10.91
N GLU A 354 -18.51 -31.99 -11.20
CA GLU A 354 -19.13 -31.25 -12.31
C GLU A 354 -18.95 -29.74 -12.14
N GLU A 355 -19.14 -29.25 -10.91
CA GLU A 355 -18.99 -27.81 -10.61
C GLU A 355 -18.32 -27.58 -9.24
N VAL A 356 -17.96 -26.33 -8.97
CA VAL A 356 -17.42 -25.92 -7.66
C VAL A 356 -18.51 -25.22 -6.86
N SER A 357 -19.28 -26.01 -6.11
CA SER A 357 -20.42 -25.55 -5.31
C SER A 357 -20.51 -26.23 -3.95
N CYS A 358 -21.47 -25.84 -3.13
CA CYS A 358 -21.72 -26.48 -1.82
C CYS A 358 -22.17 -27.94 -1.96
N ILE A 359 -22.78 -28.31 -3.10
CA ILE A 359 -23.26 -29.66 -3.36
C ILE A 359 -22.11 -30.68 -3.45
N TYR A 360 -21.04 -30.27 -4.13
CA TYR A 360 -19.84 -31.12 -4.34
C TYR A 360 -18.72 -30.89 -3.31
N ALA A 361 -18.99 -30.09 -2.27
CA ALA A 361 -17.99 -29.77 -1.25
C ALA A 361 -17.73 -30.93 -0.28
N GLU A 362 -16.61 -31.60 -0.38
CA GLU A 362 -16.22 -32.75 0.44
C GLU A 362 -15.03 -32.43 1.37
N LYS A 363 -15.33 -31.91 2.57
CA LYS A 363 -14.31 -31.60 3.58
C LYS A 363 -13.45 -32.79 3.98
N ARG A 364 -14.00 -34.02 3.93
CA ARG A 364 -13.31 -35.29 4.29
C ARG A 364 -12.11 -35.57 3.39
N ASN A 365 -12.07 -35.09 2.15
CA ASN A 365 -10.99 -35.31 1.21
C ASN A 365 -9.71 -34.54 1.59
N ARG A 366 -9.83 -33.50 2.43
CA ARG A 366 -8.68 -32.78 3.00
C ARG A 366 -8.20 -33.46 4.27
N LYS A 367 -7.52 -34.62 4.13
CA LYS A 367 -7.08 -35.50 5.23
C LYS A 367 -6.09 -34.83 6.17
N LYS A 368 -5.11 -34.11 5.64
CA LYS A 368 -4.09 -33.36 6.36
C LYS A 368 -3.85 -32.02 5.69
N ARG A 369 -3.15 -31.12 6.38
CA ARG A 369 -2.77 -29.86 5.81
C ARG A 369 -1.91 -30.05 4.55
N GLY A 370 -2.30 -29.42 3.44
CA GLY A 370 -1.59 -29.52 2.15
C GLY A 370 -1.87 -30.79 1.35
N ILE A 371 -2.66 -31.75 1.88
CA ILE A 371 -2.97 -33.02 1.24
C ILE A 371 -4.48 -33.11 1.00
N TYR A 372 -4.84 -33.35 -0.25
CA TYR A 372 -6.20 -33.57 -0.71
C TYR A 372 -6.24 -34.95 -1.41
N ILE A 373 -7.12 -35.84 -1.01
CA ILE A 373 -7.19 -37.21 -1.52
C ILE A 373 -8.59 -37.45 -2.11
N VAL A 374 -8.63 -37.87 -3.37
CA VAL A 374 -9.84 -38.34 -4.04
C VAL A 374 -9.55 -39.73 -4.55
N ASP A 375 -10.35 -40.69 -4.16
CA ASP A 375 -10.14 -42.12 -4.44
C ASP A 375 -8.72 -42.54 -3.99
N THR A 376 -7.83 -42.87 -4.89
CA THR A 376 -6.44 -43.23 -4.63
C THR A 376 -5.44 -42.14 -5.00
N VAL A 377 -5.90 -41.02 -5.59
CA VAL A 377 -5.02 -39.94 -6.08
C VAL A 377 -4.78 -38.91 -5.00
N ILE A 378 -3.51 -38.55 -4.81
CA ILE A 378 -3.07 -37.54 -3.86
C ILE A 378 -2.75 -36.25 -4.60
N TYR A 379 -3.43 -35.19 -4.24
CA TYR A 379 -3.24 -33.84 -4.77
C TYR A 379 -2.69 -32.90 -3.69
N ASN A 380 -2.05 -31.81 -4.12
CA ASN A 380 -1.76 -30.69 -3.24
C ASN A 380 -3.06 -29.89 -3.01
N ALA A 381 -3.49 -29.75 -1.74
CA ALA A 381 -4.77 -29.12 -1.41
C ALA A 381 -4.89 -27.65 -1.83
N ASP A 382 -3.77 -26.90 -1.82
CA ASP A 382 -3.78 -25.49 -2.22
C ASP A 382 -3.73 -25.37 -3.75
N ALA A 383 -3.10 -26.36 -4.47
CA ALA A 383 -3.17 -26.43 -5.93
C ALA A 383 -4.59 -26.76 -6.41
N VAL A 384 -5.32 -27.64 -5.70
CA VAL A 384 -6.77 -27.88 -5.94
C VAL A 384 -7.57 -26.59 -5.76
N GLY A 385 -7.25 -25.78 -4.75
CA GLY A 385 -7.89 -24.48 -4.55
C GLY A 385 -7.70 -23.54 -5.75
N ALA A 386 -6.45 -23.39 -6.22
CA ALA A 386 -6.14 -22.56 -7.39
C ALA A 386 -6.82 -23.07 -8.67
N TYR A 387 -6.79 -24.39 -8.89
CA TYR A 387 -7.49 -25.05 -10.01
C TYR A 387 -9.00 -24.75 -10.00
N ASN A 388 -9.64 -24.91 -8.85
CA ASN A 388 -11.09 -24.69 -8.70
C ASN A 388 -11.47 -23.19 -8.82
N ILE A 389 -10.59 -22.25 -8.47
CA ILE A 389 -10.81 -20.82 -8.75
C ILE A 389 -10.90 -20.59 -10.26
N LEU A 390 -10.04 -21.23 -11.06
CA LEU A 390 -10.12 -21.12 -12.52
C LEU A 390 -11.38 -21.78 -13.09
N ARG A 391 -11.79 -22.95 -12.57
CA ARG A 391 -13.07 -23.61 -12.92
C ARG A 391 -14.29 -22.70 -12.67
N LYS A 392 -14.32 -22.03 -11.52
CA LYS A 392 -15.40 -21.07 -11.23
C LYS A 392 -15.41 -19.90 -12.23
N TYR A 393 -14.25 -19.39 -12.58
CA TYR A 393 -14.17 -18.36 -13.61
C TYR A 393 -14.64 -18.87 -14.98
N HIS A 394 -14.26 -20.09 -15.37
CA HIS A 394 -14.73 -20.76 -16.57
C HIS A 394 -16.28 -20.83 -16.61
N ALA A 395 -16.90 -21.35 -15.55
CA ALA A 395 -18.35 -21.45 -15.45
C ALA A 395 -19.06 -20.09 -15.56
N VAL A 396 -18.48 -19.02 -15.01
CA VAL A 396 -19.08 -17.67 -15.05
C VAL A 396 -18.83 -16.99 -16.41
N SER A 397 -17.67 -17.21 -17.03
CA SER A 397 -17.29 -16.55 -18.28
C SER A 397 -17.89 -17.21 -19.53
N GLY A 398 -18.39 -18.43 -19.42
CA GLY A 398 -18.90 -19.23 -20.55
C GLY A 398 -17.84 -19.63 -21.57
N LYS A 399 -16.56 -19.55 -21.21
CA LYS A 399 -15.44 -19.91 -22.10
C LYS A 399 -14.99 -21.34 -21.85
N GLU A 400 -14.74 -22.08 -22.89
CA GLU A 400 -14.08 -23.39 -22.77
C GLU A 400 -12.59 -23.20 -22.51
N ILE A 401 -12.11 -23.74 -21.40
CA ILE A 401 -10.69 -23.67 -20.99
C ILE A 401 -10.21 -25.10 -20.78
N ASP A 402 -9.17 -25.49 -21.48
CA ASP A 402 -8.50 -26.76 -21.20
C ASP A 402 -7.77 -26.68 -19.85
N MET A 403 -8.01 -27.68 -19.00
CA MET A 403 -7.58 -27.65 -17.61
C MET A 403 -7.07 -29.04 -17.17
N PRO A 404 -5.85 -29.42 -17.51
CA PRO A 404 -5.30 -30.70 -17.11
C PRO A 404 -5.04 -30.78 -15.59
N VAL A 405 -5.48 -31.88 -14.96
CA VAL A 405 -5.31 -32.12 -13.51
C VAL A 405 -3.93 -32.67 -13.12
N THR A 406 -3.09 -33.03 -14.09
CA THR A 406 -1.81 -33.71 -13.88
C THR A 406 -0.83 -32.95 -12.98
N GLY A 407 -0.80 -31.62 -13.07
CA GLY A 407 0.08 -30.78 -12.26
C GLY A 407 -0.32 -30.62 -10.79
N LEU A 408 -1.53 -31.00 -10.43
CA LEU A 408 -2.03 -30.80 -9.06
C LEU A 408 -1.32 -31.67 -8.01
N SER A 409 -0.74 -32.80 -8.43
CA SER A 409 0.04 -33.69 -7.56
C SER A 409 1.53 -33.31 -7.47
N SER A 410 2.05 -32.50 -8.41
CA SER A 410 3.48 -32.16 -8.51
C SER A 410 3.69 -30.64 -8.48
N THR A 411 3.48 -30.06 -7.31
CA THR A 411 3.58 -28.59 -7.12
C THR A 411 5.02 -28.17 -6.81
N LYS A 412 5.59 -27.30 -7.64
CA LYS A 412 6.93 -26.73 -7.41
C LYS A 412 6.89 -25.60 -6.39
N THR A 413 7.91 -25.51 -5.53
CA THR A 413 8.07 -24.35 -4.63
C THR A 413 9.10 -23.39 -5.21
N ILE A 414 8.69 -22.13 -5.42
CA ILE A 414 9.55 -21.06 -5.90
C ILE A 414 10.07 -20.27 -4.71
N LYS A 415 11.38 -20.28 -4.52
CA LYS A 415 12.04 -19.48 -3.50
C LYS A 415 12.35 -18.09 -4.04
N VAL A 416 11.96 -17.07 -3.32
CA VAL A 416 12.29 -15.67 -3.61
C VAL A 416 13.23 -15.19 -2.51
N ALA A 417 14.35 -14.57 -2.88
CA ALA A 417 15.29 -14.04 -1.92
C ALA A 417 14.62 -12.98 -1.00
N VAL A 418 14.77 -13.19 0.30
CA VAL A 418 14.23 -12.31 1.36
C VAL A 418 15.16 -11.13 1.60
#